data_610852174ce91ebd7995d87830361edc
#
_entry.id   610852174ce91ebd7995d87830361edc
#
_cell.length_a   1.000
_cell.length_b   1.000
_cell.length_c   1.000
_cell.angle_alpha   90.00
_cell.angle_beta   90.00
_cell.angle_gamma   90.00
#
_symmetry.space_group_name_H-M   'P 1'
#
loop_
_entity.id
_entity.type
_entity.pdbx_description
1 polymer ?
#
loop_
_entity_poly.entity_id
_entity_poly.type
_entity_poly.pdbx_seq_one_letter_code
_entity_poly.pdbx_strand_id
1 'polypeptide(L)'
;MAKTLVLAEKPSVARELARVLGCKQSGEGYLEGEKYIVTWALGHLVELAPPEDYDKAWAKWDMLTLPMLPERMKTVVIPQSGRQFRAVQAQLRRGDVGELVIATDAGREGELVARWIVEKAGWKGPAKRLWISSQTDKAIREGFAHLRPAAEYDNLFRSARARSEADWLVGLNVTRALTCRHNAQLSAGRVQTPTLALIVEREEAIRRFVPQEFWTVTAKLPGFTATWRDPNGQARLFDRERAEALAARLAGKEGMVTRLKRTRRQAPPPAAYDLTELQRDANKKYAYSAKETLAILQNLYEIHKVVTYPRTDSRYIPDDVVPTLPERLRSVMVEDYKPLAAELLRSRPLQTKYLVNAAKVTDHHALLPTEEPVELWRLTGPERNIYDLIVRRFLAVLLPPFEYEEVALTLEVEGETLHARGKAVLSPGWRAAYDRTFALEEEDEEGDEKEQSLPTLAEGERLPIQSARANLGRTAPPKRYTEDICCERGIRNHL
;
A
#
# COMPACT_ATOMS: atom_id res chain seq x y z
N MET A 1 28.05 -37.20 -1.92
CA MET A 1 27.26 -36.43 -2.92
C MET A 1 27.52 -34.96 -2.72
N ALA A 2 27.54 -34.14 -3.77
CA ALA A 2 27.65 -32.70 -3.63
C ALA A 2 26.37 -32.14 -2.96
N LYS A 3 26.53 -31.26 -1.99
CA LYS A 3 25.44 -30.61 -1.28
C LYS A 3 25.05 -29.29 -1.95
N THR A 4 23.81 -28.87 -1.75
CA THR A 4 23.30 -27.56 -2.16
C THR A 4 23.29 -26.63 -0.96
N LEU A 5 23.96 -25.48 -1.06
CA LEU A 5 23.91 -24.43 -0.05
C LEU A 5 22.72 -23.51 -0.32
N VAL A 6 21.94 -23.24 0.70
CA VAL A 6 20.78 -22.33 0.66
C VAL A 6 21.10 -21.11 1.51
N LEU A 7 21.07 -19.92 0.91
CA LEU A 7 21.30 -18.64 1.58
C LEU A 7 19.98 -17.92 1.79
N ALA A 8 19.49 -17.90 3.03
CA ALA A 8 18.31 -17.14 3.45
C ALA A 8 18.66 -15.72 3.90
N GLU A 9 17.69 -14.81 3.95
CA GLU A 9 17.91 -13.43 4.38
C GLU A 9 18.00 -13.27 5.90
N LYS A 10 17.24 -14.11 6.64
CA LYS A 10 17.09 -14.01 8.10
C LYS A 10 17.14 -15.38 8.76
N PRO A 11 17.53 -15.43 10.05
CA PRO A 11 17.55 -16.70 10.80
C PRO A 11 16.19 -17.38 10.92
N SER A 12 15.09 -16.62 11.01
CA SER A 12 13.71 -17.15 11.06
C SER A 12 13.37 -17.94 9.81
N VAL A 13 13.59 -17.31 8.64
CA VAL A 13 13.35 -17.92 7.33
C VAL A 13 14.24 -19.14 7.12
N ALA A 14 15.52 -19.04 7.52
CA ALA A 14 16.47 -20.17 7.41
C ALA A 14 15.99 -21.39 8.20
N ARG A 15 15.48 -21.21 9.42
CA ARG A 15 14.95 -22.31 10.23
C ARG A 15 13.76 -23.01 9.56
N GLU A 16 12.85 -22.22 8.95
CA GLU A 16 11.72 -22.78 8.24
C GLU A 16 12.12 -23.55 6.99
N LEU A 17 13.01 -22.97 6.18
CA LEU A 17 13.57 -23.66 5.02
C LEU A 17 14.29 -24.95 5.45
N ALA A 18 15.12 -24.90 6.50
CA ALA A 18 15.82 -26.05 7.04
C ALA A 18 14.88 -27.14 7.53
N ARG A 19 13.78 -26.78 8.22
CA ARG A 19 12.75 -27.71 8.69
C ARG A 19 12.12 -28.44 7.51
N VAL A 20 11.68 -27.71 6.48
CA VAL A 20 11.03 -28.27 5.30
C VAL A 20 11.99 -29.15 4.47
N LEU A 21 13.27 -28.74 4.39
CA LEU A 21 14.33 -29.45 3.65
C LEU A 21 15.00 -30.58 4.46
N GLY A 22 14.58 -30.82 5.70
CA GLY A 22 15.08 -31.90 6.54
C GLY A 22 16.49 -31.67 7.12
N CYS A 23 16.94 -30.41 7.27
CA CYS A 23 18.21 -30.06 7.87
C CYS A 23 18.07 -30.01 9.41
N LYS A 24 18.61 -31.02 10.11
CA LYS A 24 18.46 -31.19 11.56
C LYS A 24 19.76 -30.92 12.35
N GLN A 25 20.92 -30.96 11.71
CA GLN A 25 22.21 -30.74 12.39
C GLN A 25 22.51 -29.23 12.44
N SER A 26 22.77 -28.72 13.65
CA SER A 26 23.09 -27.30 13.87
C SER A 26 24.57 -27.08 13.93
N GLY A 27 25.07 -26.09 13.16
CA GLY A 27 26.40 -25.58 13.21
C GLY A 27 26.46 -24.10 13.50
N GLU A 28 27.65 -23.50 13.52
CA GLU A 28 27.79 -22.06 13.72
C GLU A 28 27.33 -21.28 12.47
N GLY A 29 26.15 -20.67 12.53
CA GLY A 29 25.58 -19.87 11.45
C GLY A 29 24.98 -20.70 10.29
N TYR A 30 24.72 -22.00 10.50
CA TYR A 30 24.06 -22.85 9.50
C TYR A 30 23.31 -24.03 10.12
N LEU A 31 22.41 -24.62 9.32
CA LEU A 31 21.72 -25.88 9.61
C LEU A 31 22.00 -26.85 8.47
N GLU A 32 22.27 -28.11 8.77
CA GLU A 32 22.73 -29.09 7.76
C GLU A 32 21.87 -30.35 7.76
N GLY A 33 21.59 -30.83 6.57
CA GLY A 33 20.94 -32.10 6.30
C GLY A 33 21.79 -32.95 5.33
N GLU A 34 21.21 -34.02 4.83
CA GLU A 34 21.86 -34.90 3.91
C GLU A 34 22.20 -34.22 2.57
N LYS A 35 21.22 -33.52 1.98
CA LYS A 35 21.32 -32.87 0.66
C LYS A 35 21.59 -31.38 0.73
N TYR A 36 21.08 -30.69 1.79
CA TYR A 36 21.08 -29.25 1.90
C TYR A 36 21.87 -28.75 3.10
N ILE A 37 22.48 -27.59 2.93
CA ILE A 37 23.04 -26.77 4.01
C ILE A 37 22.28 -25.44 3.94
N VAL A 38 21.66 -25.00 5.02
CA VAL A 38 20.93 -23.71 5.08
C VAL A 38 21.69 -22.75 5.96
N THR A 39 22.15 -21.67 5.39
CA THR A 39 22.78 -20.54 6.09
C THR A 39 21.95 -19.27 5.89
N TRP A 40 22.30 -18.19 6.57
CA TRP A 40 21.49 -16.97 6.54
C TRP A 40 22.33 -15.71 6.65
N ALA A 41 21.75 -14.63 6.16
CA ALA A 41 22.17 -13.27 6.45
C ALA A 41 21.43 -12.72 7.69
N LEU A 42 21.70 -11.49 8.07
CA LEU A 42 21.01 -10.73 9.13
C LEU A 42 20.43 -9.45 8.55
N GLY A 43 19.87 -9.52 7.32
CA GLY A 43 19.75 -8.42 6.41
C GLY A 43 21.09 -8.19 5.72
N HIS A 44 21.53 -6.96 5.53
CA HIS A 44 22.81 -6.68 4.90
C HIS A 44 23.99 -7.16 5.77
N LEU A 45 24.88 -7.94 5.18
CA LEU A 45 26.21 -8.29 5.72
C LEU A 45 27.34 -7.51 5.04
N VAL A 46 27.03 -6.93 3.88
CA VAL A 46 27.94 -6.21 2.99
C VAL A 46 27.28 -4.88 2.61
N GLU A 47 28.06 -3.81 2.60
CA GLU A 47 27.62 -2.46 2.25
C GLU A 47 28.61 -1.78 1.31
N LEU A 48 28.26 -0.61 0.77
CA LEU A 48 29.21 0.22 0.03
C LEU A 48 30.26 0.79 0.99
N ALA A 49 31.51 0.81 0.54
CA ALA A 49 32.63 1.31 1.33
C ALA A 49 32.41 2.79 1.74
N PRO A 50 32.84 3.19 2.94
CA PRO A 50 32.83 4.58 3.34
C PRO A 50 33.82 5.40 2.51
N PRO A 51 33.66 6.73 2.45
CA PRO A 51 34.47 7.61 1.59
C PRO A 51 35.99 7.48 1.79
N GLU A 52 36.44 7.31 3.01
CA GLU A 52 37.87 7.17 3.38
C GLU A 52 38.56 5.92 2.82
N ASP A 53 37.79 4.90 2.43
CA ASP A 53 38.31 3.68 1.77
C ASP A 53 38.63 3.90 0.29
N TYR A 54 38.17 5.00 -0.29
CA TYR A 54 38.48 5.41 -1.66
C TYR A 54 39.66 6.40 -1.69
N ASP A 55 39.54 7.46 -0.86
CA ASP A 55 40.56 8.49 -0.72
C ASP A 55 40.62 8.96 0.75
N LYS A 56 41.81 8.94 1.34
CA LYS A 56 42.05 9.40 2.74
C LYS A 56 41.65 10.87 2.94
N ALA A 57 41.71 11.71 1.90
CA ALA A 57 41.25 13.09 1.96
C ALA A 57 39.75 13.19 2.26
N TRP A 58 38.99 12.19 1.87
CA TRP A 58 37.53 12.14 2.11
C TRP A 58 37.14 11.74 3.55
N ALA A 59 38.12 11.41 4.41
CA ALA A 59 37.85 11.20 5.84
C ALA A 59 37.37 12.48 6.54
N LYS A 60 37.88 13.65 6.11
CA LYS A 60 37.45 14.95 6.64
C LYS A 60 36.34 15.53 5.79
N TRP A 61 35.39 16.17 6.44
CA TRP A 61 34.33 16.91 5.77
C TRP A 61 34.81 18.30 5.38
N ASP A 62 35.13 18.47 4.12
CA ASP A 62 35.63 19.72 3.54
C ASP A 62 35.00 19.96 2.18
N MET A 63 34.59 21.19 1.92
CA MET A 63 34.05 21.61 0.61
C MET A 63 35.03 21.38 -0.55
N LEU A 64 36.33 21.49 -0.29
CA LEU A 64 37.40 21.33 -1.29
C LEU A 64 37.54 19.87 -1.76
N THR A 65 37.00 18.91 -1.00
CA THR A 65 37.04 17.49 -1.36
C THR A 65 35.78 17.00 -2.08
N LEU A 66 34.85 17.90 -2.37
CA LEU A 66 33.61 17.61 -3.10
C LEU A 66 33.70 17.99 -4.58
N PRO A 67 33.04 17.28 -5.48
CA PRO A 67 32.26 16.06 -5.22
C PRO A 67 33.14 14.82 -5.07
N MET A 68 32.74 13.90 -4.16
CA MET A 68 33.33 12.57 -4.02
C MET A 68 32.76 11.66 -5.10
N LEU A 69 33.54 11.37 -6.14
CA LEU A 69 33.15 10.56 -7.30
C LEU A 69 34.16 9.42 -7.50
N PRO A 70 33.99 8.28 -6.82
CA PRO A 70 34.88 7.14 -7.03
C PRO A 70 34.73 6.58 -8.45
N GLU A 71 35.83 6.25 -9.11
CA GLU A 71 35.80 5.62 -10.44
C GLU A 71 35.09 4.27 -10.43
N ARG A 72 35.20 3.55 -9.32
CA ARG A 72 34.57 2.23 -9.11
C ARG A 72 34.10 2.07 -7.70
N MET A 73 32.83 1.72 -7.54
CA MET A 73 32.25 1.44 -6.21
C MET A 73 32.87 0.16 -5.62
N LYS A 74 33.24 0.23 -4.34
CA LYS A 74 33.76 -0.88 -3.54
C LYS A 74 32.71 -1.30 -2.51
N THR A 75 32.73 -2.58 -2.15
CA THR A 75 31.92 -3.11 -1.05
C THR A 75 32.79 -3.56 0.11
N VAL A 76 32.30 -3.42 1.32
CA VAL A 76 32.96 -3.85 2.58
C VAL A 76 32.01 -4.72 3.39
N VAL A 77 32.58 -5.58 4.24
CA VAL A 77 31.77 -6.33 5.20
C VAL A 77 31.42 -5.40 6.35
N ILE A 78 30.14 -5.35 6.73
CA ILE A 78 29.67 -4.57 7.89
C ILE A 78 30.33 -5.13 9.15
N PRO A 79 31.07 -4.33 9.93
CA PRO A 79 31.87 -4.82 11.05
C PRO A 79 31.06 -5.65 12.07
N GLN A 80 29.85 -5.20 12.42
CA GLN A 80 28.95 -5.88 13.35
C GLN A 80 28.46 -7.23 12.84
N SER A 81 28.37 -7.40 11.53
CA SER A 81 27.93 -8.63 10.85
C SER A 81 29.07 -9.56 10.46
N GLY A 82 30.33 -9.20 10.78
CA GLY A 82 31.54 -9.91 10.34
C GLY A 82 31.58 -11.39 10.75
N ARG A 83 31.04 -11.74 11.93
CA ARG A 83 30.95 -13.13 12.38
C ARG A 83 30.04 -13.94 11.46
N GLN A 84 28.85 -13.44 11.16
CA GLN A 84 27.90 -14.12 10.31
C GLN A 84 28.38 -14.18 8.85
N PHE A 85 29.00 -13.10 8.35
CA PHE A 85 29.61 -13.14 7.01
C PHE A 85 30.67 -14.25 6.89
N ARG A 86 31.56 -14.40 7.89
CA ARG A 86 32.54 -15.49 7.90
C ARG A 86 31.91 -16.88 7.94
N ALA A 87 30.81 -17.04 8.71
CA ALA A 87 30.06 -18.30 8.73
C ALA A 87 29.50 -18.65 7.32
N VAL A 88 28.83 -17.69 6.66
CA VAL A 88 28.34 -17.87 5.30
C VAL A 88 29.48 -18.16 4.30
N GLN A 89 30.56 -17.38 4.38
CA GLN A 89 31.73 -17.57 3.51
C GLN A 89 32.38 -18.94 3.70
N ALA A 90 32.44 -19.44 4.93
CA ALA A 90 32.98 -20.78 5.22
C ALA A 90 32.13 -21.86 4.53
N GLN A 91 30.78 -21.73 4.55
CA GLN A 91 29.93 -22.69 3.86
C GLN A 91 30.07 -22.60 2.32
N LEU A 92 30.19 -21.40 1.75
CA LEU A 92 30.43 -21.20 0.32
C LEU A 92 31.77 -21.78 -0.15
N ARG A 93 32.76 -21.89 0.73
CA ARG A 93 34.09 -22.45 0.42
C ARG A 93 34.24 -23.93 0.67
N ARG A 94 33.20 -24.61 1.11
CA ARG A 94 33.27 -26.08 1.35
C ARG A 94 33.45 -26.85 0.04
N GLY A 95 34.30 -27.80 0.04
CA GLY A 95 34.56 -28.62 -1.14
C GLY A 95 33.42 -29.61 -1.52
N ASP A 96 32.49 -29.84 -0.58
CA ASP A 96 31.29 -30.66 -0.80
C ASP A 96 30.06 -29.84 -1.26
N VAL A 97 30.16 -28.53 -1.39
CA VAL A 97 29.11 -27.66 -1.92
C VAL A 97 29.25 -27.48 -3.41
N GLY A 98 28.30 -28.01 -4.18
CA GLY A 98 28.30 -27.95 -5.64
C GLY A 98 27.40 -26.87 -6.26
N GLU A 99 26.41 -26.38 -5.52
CA GLU A 99 25.43 -25.42 -6.03
C GLU A 99 24.96 -24.50 -4.90
N LEU A 100 24.66 -23.25 -5.25
CA LEU A 100 24.05 -22.26 -4.35
C LEU A 100 22.59 -22.02 -4.74
N VAL A 101 21.70 -22.00 -3.76
CA VAL A 101 20.33 -21.48 -3.90
C VAL A 101 20.21 -20.17 -3.13
N ILE A 102 19.97 -19.09 -3.83
CA ILE A 102 19.64 -17.80 -3.27
C ILE A 102 18.17 -17.84 -2.83
N ALA A 103 17.94 -17.80 -1.53
CA ALA A 103 16.63 -17.89 -0.87
C ALA A 103 16.35 -16.67 0.03
N THR A 104 16.96 -15.53 -0.29
CA THR A 104 16.61 -14.23 0.29
C THR A 104 15.26 -13.79 -0.19
N ASP A 105 14.68 -12.78 0.44
CA ASP A 105 13.36 -12.23 0.08
C ASP A 105 13.29 -12.00 -1.44
N ALA A 106 12.17 -12.36 -2.03
CA ALA A 106 11.98 -12.25 -3.47
C ALA A 106 11.69 -10.78 -3.85
N GLY A 107 12.73 -10.01 -4.11
CA GLY A 107 12.66 -8.59 -4.41
C GLY A 107 14.04 -7.98 -4.63
N ARG A 108 14.06 -6.68 -5.00
CA ARG A 108 15.31 -5.95 -5.29
C ARG A 108 16.31 -5.98 -4.13
N GLU A 109 15.83 -5.74 -2.92
CA GLU A 109 16.71 -5.69 -1.73
C GLU A 109 17.28 -7.07 -1.39
N GLY A 110 16.45 -8.13 -1.42
CA GLY A 110 16.92 -9.49 -1.18
C GLY A 110 17.93 -9.96 -2.23
N GLU A 111 17.75 -9.54 -3.49
CA GLU A 111 18.72 -9.82 -4.56
C GLU A 111 20.05 -9.08 -4.30
N LEU A 112 20.00 -7.81 -3.88
CA LEU A 112 21.19 -7.03 -3.53
C LEU A 112 21.95 -7.65 -2.37
N VAL A 113 21.26 -7.99 -1.29
CA VAL A 113 21.84 -8.65 -0.11
C VAL A 113 22.58 -9.92 -0.50
N ALA A 114 21.90 -10.81 -1.24
CA ALA A 114 22.50 -12.08 -1.63
C ALA A 114 23.70 -11.90 -2.55
N ARG A 115 23.58 -11.10 -3.61
CA ARG A 115 24.64 -10.94 -4.61
C ARG A 115 25.89 -10.29 -4.03
N TRP A 116 25.75 -9.28 -3.19
CA TRP A 116 26.91 -8.69 -2.53
C TRP A 116 27.63 -9.67 -1.59
N ILE A 117 26.89 -10.52 -0.87
CA ILE A 117 27.47 -11.57 -0.03
C ILE A 117 28.23 -12.58 -0.91
N VAL A 118 27.61 -13.05 -1.98
CA VAL A 118 28.15 -14.04 -2.90
C VAL A 118 29.41 -13.52 -3.61
N GLU A 119 29.37 -12.28 -4.12
CA GLU A 119 30.52 -11.61 -4.76
C GLU A 119 31.67 -11.40 -3.74
N LYS A 120 31.36 -10.91 -2.54
CA LYS A 120 32.36 -10.65 -1.48
C LYS A 120 32.98 -11.94 -0.94
N ALA A 121 32.21 -13.03 -0.87
CA ALA A 121 32.70 -14.36 -0.47
C ALA A 121 33.54 -15.03 -1.56
N GLY A 122 33.44 -14.58 -2.82
CA GLY A 122 34.20 -15.09 -3.96
C GLY A 122 33.64 -16.38 -4.55
N TRP A 123 32.34 -16.64 -4.46
CA TRP A 123 31.68 -17.79 -5.07
C TRP A 123 31.65 -17.66 -6.61
N LYS A 124 32.01 -18.74 -7.29
CA LYS A 124 32.04 -18.83 -8.77
C LYS A 124 31.26 -20.01 -9.32
N GLY A 125 30.67 -20.82 -8.44
CA GLY A 125 29.88 -21.98 -8.83
C GLY A 125 28.51 -21.62 -9.35
N PRO A 126 27.70 -22.60 -9.78
CA PRO A 126 26.34 -22.41 -10.24
C PRO A 126 25.47 -21.87 -9.11
N ALA A 127 24.54 -20.97 -9.47
CA ALA A 127 23.59 -20.38 -8.54
C ALA A 127 22.19 -20.40 -9.12
N LYS A 128 21.22 -20.77 -8.30
CA LYS A 128 19.79 -20.73 -8.59
C LYS A 128 19.07 -19.79 -7.64
N ARG A 129 17.87 -19.38 -8.01
CA ARG A 129 17.03 -18.47 -7.25
C ARG A 129 15.74 -19.17 -6.84
N LEU A 130 15.45 -19.17 -5.55
CA LEU A 130 14.14 -19.48 -5.00
C LEU A 130 13.28 -18.22 -5.02
N TRP A 131 12.15 -18.25 -5.75
CA TRP A 131 11.22 -17.13 -5.83
C TRP A 131 9.85 -17.58 -5.36
N ILE A 132 9.48 -17.22 -4.15
CA ILE A 132 8.21 -17.60 -3.52
C ILE A 132 7.52 -16.37 -2.90
N SER A 133 6.20 -16.31 -3.00
CA SER A 133 5.37 -15.25 -2.44
C SER A 133 4.71 -15.63 -1.11
N SER A 134 5.00 -16.83 -0.58
CA SER A 134 4.46 -17.37 0.66
C SER A 134 5.50 -18.28 1.33
N GLN A 135 5.46 -18.39 2.66
CA GLN A 135 6.36 -19.23 3.45
C GLN A 135 5.66 -20.51 3.98
N THR A 136 4.55 -20.92 3.38
CA THR A 136 3.92 -22.18 3.71
C THR A 136 4.79 -23.38 3.28
N ASP A 137 4.64 -24.51 3.94
CA ASP A 137 5.37 -25.73 3.59
C ASP A 137 5.17 -26.12 2.12
N LYS A 138 3.96 -25.94 1.60
CA LYS A 138 3.59 -26.20 0.22
C LYS A 138 4.38 -25.27 -0.72
N ALA A 139 4.34 -23.95 -0.48
CA ALA A 139 5.06 -22.99 -1.31
C ALA A 139 6.56 -23.20 -1.31
N ILE A 140 7.17 -23.56 -0.18
CA ILE A 140 8.60 -23.88 -0.10
C ILE A 140 8.93 -25.12 -0.95
N ARG A 141 8.17 -26.22 -0.82
CA ARG A 141 8.42 -27.45 -1.60
C ARG A 141 8.26 -27.22 -3.09
N GLU A 142 7.19 -26.52 -3.49
CA GLU A 142 6.94 -26.17 -4.90
C GLU A 142 8.02 -25.23 -5.45
N GLY A 143 8.45 -24.23 -4.66
CA GLY A 143 9.53 -23.32 -5.04
C GLY A 143 10.87 -24.06 -5.27
N PHE A 144 11.22 -25.01 -4.41
CA PHE A 144 12.41 -25.85 -4.60
C PHE A 144 12.31 -26.83 -5.78
N ALA A 145 11.11 -27.19 -6.20
CA ALA A 145 10.88 -27.96 -7.42
C ALA A 145 11.04 -27.11 -8.69
N HIS A 146 10.89 -25.77 -8.59
CA HIS A 146 10.89 -24.84 -9.73
C HIS A 146 11.96 -23.74 -9.60
N LEU A 147 13.14 -24.08 -9.08
CA LEU A 147 14.27 -23.15 -8.98
C LEU A 147 14.68 -22.62 -10.35
N ARG A 148 14.91 -21.33 -10.47
CA ARG A 148 15.35 -20.65 -11.70
C ARG A 148 16.84 -20.34 -11.67
N PRO A 149 17.52 -20.23 -12.82
CA PRO A 149 18.88 -19.73 -12.88
C PRO A 149 19.00 -18.34 -12.26
N ALA A 150 19.99 -18.10 -11.40
CA ALA A 150 20.17 -16.78 -10.77
C ALA A 150 20.43 -15.67 -11.80
N ALA A 151 20.98 -16.00 -12.96
CA ALA A 151 21.23 -15.05 -14.06
C ALA A 151 19.96 -14.37 -14.61
N GLU A 152 18.79 -14.99 -14.49
CA GLU A 152 17.51 -14.36 -14.89
C GLU A 152 17.21 -13.09 -14.09
N TYR A 153 17.80 -12.94 -12.91
CA TYR A 153 17.62 -11.83 -11.98
C TYR A 153 18.75 -10.78 -12.03
N ASP A 154 19.67 -10.86 -13.01
CA ASP A 154 20.79 -9.93 -13.12
C ASP A 154 20.35 -8.48 -13.33
N ASN A 155 19.27 -8.22 -14.08
CA ASN A 155 18.75 -6.87 -14.26
C ASN A 155 18.13 -6.33 -12.98
N LEU A 156 17.48 -7.17 -12.19
CA LEU A 156 16.95 -6.82 -10.88
C LEU A 156 18.09 -6.41 -9.92
N PHE A 157 19.16 -7.21 -9.89
CA PHE A 157 20.38 -6.90 -9.13
C PHE A 157 21.01 -5.57 -9.58
N ARG A 158 21.16 -5.36 -10.90
CA ARG A 158 21.71 -4.10 -11.44
C ARG A 158 20.88 -2.89 -11.04
N SER A 159 19.56 -3.02 -11.07
CA SER A 159 18.63 -1.96 -10.61
C SER A 159 18.83 -1.63 -9.13
N ALA A 160 18.87 -2.65 -8.27
CA ALA A 160 19.09 -2.49 -6.83
C ALA A 160 20.45 -1.87 -6.51
N ARG A 161 21.50 -2.34 -7.20
CA ARG A 161 22.85 -1.81 -7.08
C ARG A 161 22.93 -0.35 -7.51
N ALA A 162 22.38 0.00 -8.68
CA ALA A 162 22.38 1.38 -9.17
C ALA A 162 21.66 2.34 -8.22
N ARG A 163 20.56 1.88 -7.59
CA ARG A 163 19.85 2.63 -6.55
C ARG A 163 20.75 2.88 -5.34
N SER A 164 21.40 1.85 -4.81
CA SER A 164 22.30 1.96 -3.65
C SER A 164 23.49 2.88 -3.95
N GLU A 165 24.10 2.76 -5.13
CA GLU A 165 25.19 3.63 -5.58
C GLU A 165 24.74 5.10 -5.72
N ALA A 166 23.54 5.33 -6.27
CA ALA A 166 22.96 6.67 -6.38
C ALA A 166 22.66 7.28 -5.00
N ASP A 167 22.16 6.48 -4.06
CA ASP A 167 21.90 6.93 -2.68
C ASP A 167 23.21 7.29 -1.98
N TRP A 168 24.29 6.54 -2.18
CA TRP A 168 25.63 6.86 -1.68
C TRP A 168 26.15 8.16 -2.28
N LEU A 169 26.13 8.28 -3.61
CA LEU A 169 26.67 9.46 -4.33
C LEU A 169 25.92 10.74 -3.97
N VAL A 170 24.60 10.72 -4.09
CA VAL A 170 23.78 11.92 -3.82
C VAL A 170 23.72 12.21 -2.33
N GLY A 171 23.44 11.18 -1.51
CA GLY A 171 23.26 11.37 -0.08
C GLY A 171 24.50 11.90 0.61
N LEU A 172 25.68 11.32 0.37
CA LEU A 172 26.90 11.75 1.03
C LEU A 172 27.41 13.11 0.52
N ASN A 173 27.42 13.33 -0.80
CA ASN A 173 27.90 14.59 -1.35
C ASN A 173 27.03 15.78 -0.92
N VAL A 174 25.71 15.67 -1.05
CA VAL A 174 24.79 16.76 -0.70
C VAL A 174 24.77 16.99 0.81
N THR A 175 24.77 15.93 1.61
CA THR A 175 24.84 16.03 3.08
C THR A 175 26.10 16.76 3.52
N ARG A 176 27.27 16.40 2.99
CA ARG A 176 28.53 17.07 3.33
C ARG A 176 28.55 18.52 2.86
N ALA A 177 28.11 18.79 1.62
CA ALA A 177 28.07 20.14 1.09
C ALA A 177 27.20 21.07 1.95
N LEU A 178 25.99 20.64 2.32
CA LEU A 178 25.10 21.40 3.19
C LEU A 178 25.69 21.61 4.58
N THR A 179 26.22 20.55 5.19
CA THR A 179 26.82 20.61 6.52
C THR A 179 28.01 21.57 6.56
N CYS A 180 28.94 21.47 5.61
CA CYS A 180 30.09 22.36 5.53
C CYS A 180 29.68 23.81 5.22
N ARG A 181 28.72 24.00 4.31
CA ARG A 181 28.27 25.35 3.89
C ARG A 181 27.59 26.11 5.02
N HIS A 182 26.78 25.42 5.82
CA HIS A 182 25.98 26.04 6.87
C HIS A 182 26.54 25.87 8.26
N ASN A 183 27.69 25.17 8.39
CA ASN A 183 28.31 24.81 9.69
C ASN A 183 27.27 24.23 10.69
N ALA A 184 26.39 23.37 10.18
CA ALA A 184 25.30 22.74 10.93
C ALA A 184 25.13 21.30 10.44
N GLN A 185 24.81 20.39 11.35
CA GLN A 185 24.55 18.99 10.98
C GLN A 185 23.25 18.91 10.17
N LEU A 186 23.38 18.87 8.86
CA LEU A 186 22.28 18.76 7.91
C LEU A 186 22.42 17.46 7.14
N SER A 187 21.28 16.85 6.81
CA SER A 187 21.23 15.65 5.99
C SER A 187 20.40 15.88 4.74
N ALA A 188 20.77 15.22 3.65
CA ALA A 188 20.02 15.22 2.41
C ALA A 188 20.02 13.82 1.79
N GLY A 189 18.97 13.51 1.02
CA GLY A 189 18.83 12.25 0.33
C GLY A 189 17.81 12.33 -0.77
N ARG A 190 17.86 11.38 -1.71
CA ARG A 190 16.99 11.36 -2.89
C ARG A 190 15.48 11.27 -2.56
N VAL A 191 15.13 10.71 -1.41
CA VAL A 191 13.74 10.55 -0.98
C VAL A 191 13.39 11.55 0.11
N GLN A 192 14.17 11.61 1.18
CA GLN A 192 13.85 12.44 2.36
C GLN A 192 13.76 13.93 2.03
N THR A 193 14.65 14.44 1.16
CA THR A 193 14.69 15.88 0.84
C THR A 193 13.49 16.33 0.02
N PRO A 194 13.10 15.65 -1.08
CA PRO A 194 11.87 15.98 -1.80
C PRO A 194 10.61 15.83 -0.93
N THR A 195 10.57 14.81 -0.07
CA THR A 195 9.44 14.64 0.85
C THR A 195 9.32 15.82 1.83
N LEU A 196 10.45 16.26 2.39
CA LEU A 196 10.46 17.43 3.27
C LEU A 196 10.04 18.70 2.52
N ALA A 197 10.50 18.88 1.27
CA ALA A 197 10.12 20.01 0.44
C ALA A 197 8.59 20.08 0.23
N LEU A 198 7.94 18.96 -0.09
CA LEU A 198 6.49 18.89 -0.24
C LEU A 198 5.75 19.29 1.05
N ILE A 199 6.26 18.86 2.21
CA ILE A 199 5.68 19.23 3.52
C ILE A 199 5.83 20.73 3.77
N VAL A 200 7.00 21.30 3.49
CA VAL A 200 7.26 22.73 3.65
C VAL A 200 6.35 23.57 2.73
N GLU A 201 6.25 23.21 1.45
CA GLU A 201 5.34 23.88 0.50
C GLU A 201 3.89 23.85 0.97
N ARG A 202 3.44 22.72 1.54
CA ARG A 202 2.11 22.59 2.12
C ARG A 202 1.91 23.50 3.33
N GLU A 203 2.85 23.54 4.26
CA GLU A 203 2.79 24.41 5.42
C GLU A 203 2.81 25.90 5.02
N GLU A 204 3.57 26.26 3.99
CA GLU A 204 3.55 27.62 3.44
C GLU A 204 2.21 27.96 2.81
N ALA A 205 1.60 27.04 2.05
CA ALA A 205 0.28 27.23 1.47
C ALA A 205 -0.78 27.43 2.58
N ILE A 206 -0.70 26.68 3.69
CA ILE A 206 -1.56 26.84 4.85
C ILE A 206 -1.36 28.20 5.53
N ARG A 207 -0.10 28.63 5.74
CA ARG A 207 0.22 29.92 6.38
C ARG A 207 -0.23 31.13 5.56
N ARG A 208 -0.16 31.03 4.22
CA ARG A 208 -0.56 32.11 3.30
C ARG A 208 -2.06 32.13 3.03
N PHE A 209 -2.79 31.09 3.45
CA PHE A 209 -4.20 30.98 3.18
C PHE A 209 -5.00 32.00 3.99
N VAL A 210 -5.85 32.76 3.29
CA VAL A 210 -6.77 33.71 3.91
C VAL A 210 -8.18 33.14 3.79
N PRO A 211 -8.83 32.76 4.91
CA PRO A 211 -10.20 32.26 4.89
C PRO A 211 -11.18 33.33 4.38
N GLN A 212 -12.07 32.93 3.49
CA GLN A 212 -13.16 33.76 3.00
C GLN A 212 -14.50 33.19 3.50
N GLU A 213 -15.38 34.05 3.95
CA GLU A 213 -16.74 33.67 4.26
C GLU A 213 -17.57 33.56 2.99
N PHE A 214 -18.43 32.55 2.95
CA PHE A 214 -19.41 32.37 1.90
C PHE A 214 -20.71 31.84 2.49
N TRP A 215 -21.78 31.94 1.75
CA TRP A 215 -23.08 31.42 2.14
C TRP A 215 -23.57 30.43 1.10
N THR A 216 -24.24 29.38 1.60
CA THR A 216 -24.98 28.42 0.75
C THR A 216 -26.45 28.52 1.15
N VAL A 217 -27.34 28.61 0.17
CA VAL A 217 -28.78 28.65 0.44
C VAL A 217 -29.38 27.26 0.27
N THR A 218 -29.97 26.75 1.34
CA THR A 218 -30.63 25.44 1.35
C THR A 218 -32.11 25.61 1.65
N ALA A 219 -32.94 24.86 0.94
CA ALA A 219 -34.37 24.78 1.12
C ALA A 219 -34.76 23.38 1.63
N LYS A 220 -35.58 23.37 2.72
CA LYS A 220 -36.13 22.11 3.24
C LYS A 220 -37.48 21.86 2.60
N LEU A 221 -37.61 20.68 1.97
CA LEU A 221 -38.83 20.18 1.38
C LEU A 221 -39.32 18.91 2.12
N PRO A 222 -40.51 18.39 1.83
CA PRO A 222 -41.03 17.18 2.46
C PRO A 222 -40.10 15.97 2.18
N GLY A 223 -39.34 15.56 3.23
CA GLY A 223 -38.46 14.38 3.18
C GLY A 223 -37.04 14.62 2.68
N PHE A 224 -36.69 15.81 2.18
CA PHE A 224 -35.34 16.08 1.69
C PHE A 224 -34.98 17.58 1.76
N THR A 225 -33.69 17.87 1.44
CA THR A 225 -33.15 19.23 1.35
C THR A 225 -32.60 19.47 -0.05
N ALA A 226 -32.87 20.65 -0.63
CA ALA A 226 -32.30 21.09 -1.91
C ALA A 226 -31.40 22.30 -1.71
N THR A 227 -30.32 22.39 -2.48
CA THR A 227 -29.33 23.46 -2.43
C THR A 227 -29.48 24.35 -3.68
N TRP A 228 -29.53 25.65 -3.47
CA TRP A 228 -29.54 26.64 -4.55
C TRP A 228 -28.20 26.59 -5.33
N ARG A 229 -28.30 26.74 -6.66
CA ARG A 229 -27.14 26.93 -7.53
C ARG A 229 -27.43 28.01 -8.56
N ASP A 230 -26.41 28.79 -8.88
CA ASP A 230 -26.46 29.75 -9.96
C ASP A 230 -26.50 29.05 -11.34
N PRO A 231 -26.73 29.80 -12.45
CA PRO A 231 -26.71 29.22 -13.81
C PRO A 231 -25.38 28.55 -14.21
N ASN A 232 -24.27 28.86 -13.52
CA ASN A 232 -22.97 28.23 -13.72
C ASN A 232 -22.77 27.00 -12.81
N GLY A 233 -23.78 26.64 -12.00
CA GLY A 233 -23.74 25.51 -11.09
C GLY A 233 -23.04 25.79 -9.75
N GLN A 234 -22.69 27.07 -9.45
CA GLN A 234 -22.05 27.46 -8.19
C GLN A 234 -23.07 27.57 -7.07
N ALA A 235 -22.79 26.95 -5.92
CA ALA A 235 -23.65 27.02 -4.72
C ALA A 235 -23.22 28.09 -3.72
N ARG A 236 -22.02 28.67 -3.87
CA ARG A 236 -21.41 29.60 -2.92
C ARG A 236 -21.71 31.05 -3.32
N LEU A 237 -22.25 31.80 -2.39
CA LEU A 237 -22.46 33.24 -2.47
C LEU A 237 -21.48 33.91 -1.52
N PHE A 238 -20.77 34.93 -1.99
CA PHE A 238 -19.82 35.70 -1.18
C PHE A 238 -20.44 37.01 -0.65
N ASP A 239 -21.75 37.20 -0.85
CA ASP A 239 -22.53 38.31 -0.40
C ASP A 239 -23.61 37.79 0.54
N ARG A 240 -23.56 38.25 1.82
CA ARG A 240 -24.46 37.83 2.87
C ARG A 240 -25.90 38.31 2.62
N GLU A 241 -26.07 39.62 2.29
CA GLU A 241 -27.38 40.23 2.10
C GLU A 241 -28.14 39.56 0.94
N ARG A 242 -27.41 39.25 -0.14
CA ARG A 242 -27.95 38.51 -1.27
C ARG A 242 -28.39 37.11 -0.87
N ALA A 243 -27.60 36.39 -0.05
CA ALA A 243 -27.92 35.04 0.40
C ALA A 243 -29.14 35.02 1.31
N GLU A 244 -29.24 35.98 2.27
CA GLU A 244 -30.36 36.12 3.19
C GLU A 244 -31.64 36.52 2.44
N ALA A 245 -31.56 37.48 1.52
CA ALA A 245 -32.67 37.88 0.67
C ALA A 245 -33.21 36.75 -0.20
N LEU A 246 -32.30 35.96 -0.77
CA LEU A 246 -32.64 34.76 -1.55
C LEU A 246 -33.36 33.73 -0.68
N ALA A 247 -32.84 33.41 0.49
CA ALA A 247 -33.48 32.47 1.41
C ALA A 247 -34.88 32.93 1.82
N ALA A 248 -35.04 34.23 2.16
CA ALA A 248 -36.35 34.83 2.51
C ALA A 248 -37.36 34.75 1.34
N ARG A 249 -36.90 34.95 0.11
CA ARG A 249 -37.73 34.85 -1.11
C ARG A 249 -38.24 33.45 -1.36
N LEU A 250 -37.41 32.42 -1.10
CA LEU A 250 -37.73 31.01 -1.32
C LEU A 250 -38.62 30.40 -0.24
N ALA A 251 -38.54 30.91 1.00
CA ALA A 251 -39.30 30.36 2.13
C ALA A 251 -40.80 30.45 1.93
N GLY A 252 -41.54 29.35 2.16
CA GLY A 252 -42.99 29.28 2.03
C GLY A 252 -43.52 29.30 0.59
N LYS A 253 -42.65 29.25 -0.41
CA LYS A 253 -43.02 29.13 -1.82
C LYS A 253 -43.18 27.68 -2.27
N GLU A 254 -43.76 27.52 -3.44
CA GLU A 254 -43.80 26.21 -4.10
C GLU A 254 -42.72 26.10 -5.18
N GLY A 255 -41.96 25.00 -5.16
CA GLY A 255 -41.02 24.68 -6.18
C GLY A 255 -41.60 23.63 -7.17
N MET A 256 -41.44 23.86 -8.44
CA MET A 256 -41.84 22.93 -9.48
C MET A 256 -40.65 22.05 -9.88
N VAL A 257 -40.83 20.73 -9.90
CA VAL A 257 -39.82 19.78 -10.40
C VAL A 257 -39.71 19.94 -11.91
N THR A 258 -38.65 20.57 -12.38
CA THR A 258 -38.38 20.79 -13.79
C THR A 258 -37.57 19.68 -14.44
N ARG A 259 -36.79 18.94 -13.64
CA ARG A 259 -36.00 17.82 -14.14
C ARG A 259 -35.82 16.77 -13.04
N LEU A 260 -36.08 15.53 -13.41
CA LEU A 260 -35.83 14.35 -12.56
C LEU A 260 -35.06 13.31 -13.36
N LYS A 261 -33.75 13.18 -13.08
CA LYS A 261 -32.91 12.20 -13.74
C LYS A 261 -32.57 11.05 -12.80
N ARG A 262 -32.97 9.84 -13.17
CA ARG A 262 -32.59 8.60 -12.50
C ARG A 262 -31.52 7.90 -13.31
N THR A 263 -30.42 7.53 -12.69
CA THR A 263 -29.29 6.89 -13.36
C THR A 263 -28.82 5.71 -12.54
N ARG A 264 -28.90 4.51 -13.09
CA ARG A 264 -28.29 3.34 -12.47
C ARG A 264 -26.78 3.40 -12.63
N ARG A 265 -26.09 3.20 -11.53
CA ARG A 265 -24.63 3.22 -11.42
C ARG A 265 -24.15 1.90 -10.87
N GLN A 266 -22.97 1.51 -11.30
CA GLN A 266 -22.24 0.37 -10.77
C GLN A 266 -20.85 0.85 -10.36
N ALA A 267 -20.50 0.63 -9.09
CA ALA A 267 -19.14 0.85 -8.60
C ALA A 267 -18.43 -0.50 -8.51
N PRO A 268 -17.33 -0.71 -9.25
CA PRO A 268 -16.58 -1.95 -9.16
C PRO A 268 -15.98 -2.13 -7.77
N PRO A 269 -15.68 -3.38 -7.35
CA PRO A 269 -14.96 -3.60 -6.10
C PRO A 269 -13.59 -2.95 -6.15
N PRO A 270 -13.06 -2.49 -4.99
CA PRO A 270 -11.70 -2.00 -4.91
C PRO A 270 -10.74 -3.15 -5.25
N ALA A 271 -9.62 -2.84 -5.90
CA ALA A 271 -8.59 -3.83 -6.17
C ALA A 271 -8.01 -4.37 -4.85
N ALA A 272 -7.40 -5.54 -4.87
CA ALA A 272 -6.71 -6.10 -3.71
C ALA A 272 -5.64 -5.14 -3.17
N TYR A 273 -5.12 -5.38 -1.98
CA TYR A 273 -4.08 -4.53 -1.41
C TYR A 273 -2.71 -4.76 -2.04
N ASP A 274 -2.02 -3.68 -2.34
CA ASP A 274 -0.57 -3.57 -2.26
C ASP A 274 -0.18 -3.08 -0.85
N LEU A 275 1.12 -2.99 -0.56
CA LEU A 275 1.59 -2.50 0.74
C LEU A 275 1.14 -1.05 1.00
N THR A 276 1.20 -0.18 0.00
CA THR A 276 0.88 1.24 0.14
C THR A 276 -0.59 1.48 0.48
N GLU A 277 -1.51 0.81 -0.23
CA GLU A 277 -2.94 0.93 0.03
C GLU A 277 -3.32 0.36 1.41
N LEU A 278 -2.67 -0.76 1.81
CA LEU A 278 -2.86 -1.29 3.15
C LEU A 278 -2.39 -0.31 4.23
N GLN A 279 -1.23 0.32 4.04
CA GLN A 279 -0.72 1.33 4.98
C GLN A 279 -1.66 2.54 5.08
N ARG A 280 -2.24 2.98 3.96
CA ARG A 280 -3.23 4.07 3.93
C ARG A 280 -4.49 3.73 4.73
N ASP A 281 -5.09 2.58 4.46
CA ASP A 281 -6.31 2.17 5.15
C ASP A 281 -6.06 1.88 6.64
N ALA A 282 -4.88 1.32 6.99
CA ALA A 282 -4.47 1.12 8.36
C ALA A 282 -4.25 2.45 9.11
N ASN A 283 -3.68 3.46 8.44
CA ASN A 283 -3.51 4.79 9.02
C ASN A 283 -4.87 5.49 9.21
N LYS A 284 -5.74 5.45 8.20
CA LYS A 284 -7.10 6.03 8.30
C LYS A 284 -7.91 5.40 9.42
N LYS A 285 -7.94 4.07 9.51
CA LYS A 285 -8.83 3.35 10.43
C LYS A 285 -8.28 3.19 11.84
N TYR A 286 -6.96 3.02 11.97
CA TYR A 286 -6.32 2.66 13.24
C TYR A 286 -5.21 3.63 13.66
N ALA A 287 -4.92 4.66 12.86
CA ALA A 287 -3.81 5.60 13.07
C ALA A 287 -2.43 4.92 13.13
N TYR A 288 -2.27 3.71 12.54
CA TYR A 288 -0.96 3.06 12.46
C TYR A 288 -0.07 3.77 11.45
N SER A 289 1.19 3.95 11.80
CA SER A 289 2.20 4.46 10.87
C SER A 289 2.50 3.42 9.78
N ALA A 290 3.04 3.88 8.65
CA ALA A 290 3.47 3.00 7.56
C ALA A 290 4.51 1.97 8.05
N LYS A 291 5.45 2.38 8.90
CA LYS A 291 6.46 1.51 9.51
C LYS A 291 5.84 0.45 10.42
N GLU A 292 4.91 0.86 11.26
CA GLU A 292 4.20 -0.05 12.19
C GLU A 292 3.35 -1.05 11.42
N THR A 293 2.59 -0.60 10.43
CA THR A 293 1.80 -1.48 9.54
C THR A 293 2.67 -2.53 8.86
N LEU A 294 3.84 -2.14 8.33
CA LEU A 294 4.76 -3.09 7.72
C LEU A 294 5.32 -4.10 8.74
N ALA A 295 5.66 -3.66 9.95
CA ALA A 295 6.16 -4.57 11.00
C ALA A 295 5.10 -5.61 11.41
N ILE A 296 3.85 -5.18 11.58
CA ILE A 296 2.72 -6.06 11.87
C ILE A 296 2.50 -7.05 10.71
N LEU A 297 2.51 -6.56 9.49
CA LEU A 297 2.32 -7.39 8.30
C LEU A 297 3.46 -8.42 8.13
N GLN A 298 4.71 -8.07 8.48
CA GLN A 298 5.83 -9.00 8.49
C GLN A 298 5.63 -10.14 9.51
N ASN A 299 5.08 -9.86 10.68
CA ASN A 299 4.75 -10.90 11.66
C ASN A 299 3.67 -11.85 11.12
N LEU A 300 2.61 -11.32 10.48
CA LEU A 300 1.57 -12.13 9.84
C LEU A 300 2.14 -13.05 8.75
N TYR A 301 3.15 -12.57 8.03
CA TYR A 301 3.82 -13.33 6.98
C TYR A 301 4.86 -14.34 7.51
N GLU A 302 5.79 -13.91 8.39
CA GLU A 302 6.93 -14.73 8.81
C GLU A 302 6.57 -15.71 9.95
N ILE A 303 5.74 -15.26 10.91
CA ILE A 303 5.42 -16.03 12.12
C ILE A 303 4.12 -16.81 11.94
N HIS A 304 3.04 -16.11 11.59
CA HIS A 304 1.71 -16.71 11.46
C HIS A 304 1.50 -17.37 10.08
N LYS A 305 2.20 -16.93 9.05
CA LYS A 305 2.16 -17.45 7.66
C LYS A 305 0.77 -17.34 7.00
N VAL A 306 -0.07 -16.46 7.51
CA VAL A 306 -1.47 -16.32 7.10
C VAL A 306 -1.70 -15.29 5.99
N VAL A 307 -0.65 -14.57 5.57
CA VAL A 307 -0.68 -13.61 4.46
C VAL A 307 0.47 -13.84 3.49
N THR A 308 0.33 -13.35 2.26
CA THR A 308 1.38 -13.40 1.23
C THR A 308 2.46 -12.34 1.48
N TYR A 309 3.50 -12.30 0.64
CA TYR A 309 4.69 -11.46 0.83
C TYR A 309 4.34 -9.99 1.01
N PRO A 310 4.86 -9.34 2.08
CA PRO A 310 4.43 -7.99 2.50
C PRO A 310 4.77 -6.86 1.52
N ARG A 311 5.93 -6.93 0.87
CA ARG A 311 6.45 -5.82 0.06
C ARG A 311 6.08 -6.02 -1.41
N THR A 312 4.84 -5.77 -1.74
CA THR A 312 4.34 -5.79 -3.11
C THR A 312 3.75 -4.43 -3.50
N ASP A 313 3.95 -4.04 -4.74
CA ASP A 313 3.35 -2.89 -5.38
C ASP A 313 2.20 -3.28 -6.33
N SER A 314 1.93 -4.59 -6.45
CA SER A 314 0.83 -5.09 -7.27
C SER A 314 -0.46 -5.24 -6.47
N ARG A 315 -1.57 -4.89 -7.10
CA ARG A 315 -2.94 -5.05 -6.60
C ARG A 315 -3.70 -6.16 -7.31
N TYR A 316 -2.97 -6.99 -8.07
CA TYR A 316 -3.52 -8.05 -8.91
C TYR A 316 -2.80 -9.37 -8.69
N ILE A 317 -3.41 -10.45 -9.17
CA ILE A 317 -2.80 -11.79 -9.21
C ILE A 317 -2.63 -12.27 -10.65
N PRO A 318 -1.66 -13.15 -10.93
CA PRO A 318 -1.56 -13.85 -12.20
C PRO A 318 -2.52 -15.06 -12.25
N ASP A 319 -2.69 -15.64 -13.43
CA ASP A 319 -3.65 -16.72 -13.68
C ASP A 319 -3.33 -18.01 -12.91
N ASP A 320 -2.07 -18.29 -12.65
CA ASP A 320 -1.60 -19.49 -11.92
C ASP A 320 -1.97 -19.48 -10.42
N VAL A 321 -2.31 -18.32 -9.86
CA VAL A 321 -2.80 -18.18 -8.48
C VAL A 321 -4.31 -18.49 -8.38
N VAL A 322 -5.07 -18.33 -9.46
CA VAL A 322 -6.55 -18.52 -9.46
C VAL A 322 -6.98 -19.89 -8.92
N PRO A 323 -6.33 -21.02 -9.27
CA PRO A 323 -6.68 -22.32 -8.72
C PRO A 323 -6.56 -22.43 -7.19
N THR A 324 -5.80 -21.56 -6.54
CA THR A 324 -5.61 -21.57 -5.07
C THR A 324 -6.71 -20.81 -4.33
N LEU A 325 -7.50 -19.96 -5.00
CA LEU A 325 -8.52 -19.11 -4.36
C LEU A 325 -9.55 -19.89 -3.53
N PRO A 326 -10.06 -21.07 -3.96
CA PRO A 326 -10.97 -21.84 -3.15
C PRO A 326 -10.37 -22.34 -1.82
N GLU A 327 -9.06 -22.64 -1.80
CA GLU A 327 -8.35 -23.07 -0.58
C GLU A 327 -8.15 -21.89 0.36
N ARG A 328 -7.78 -20.72 -0.18
CA ARG A 328 -7.69 -19.45 0.56
C ARG A 328 -9.03 -18.99 1.14
N LEU A 329 -10.14 -19.18 0.41
CA LEU A 329 -11.48 -18.93 0.95
C LEU A 329 -11.81 -19.86 2.10
N ARG A 330 -11.37 -21.14 2.08
CA ARG A 330 -11.57 -22.06 3.20
C ARG A 330 -10.74 -21.68 4.42
N SER A 331 -9.50 -21.20 4.24
CA SER A 331 -8.62 -20.81 5.35
C SER A 331 -9.16 -19.62 6.15
N VAL A 332 -9.94 -18.74 5.50
CA VAL A 332 -10.55 -17.57 6.14
C VAL A 332 -11.99 -17.81 6.64
N MET A 333 -12.48 -19.05 6.62
CA MET A 333 -13.85 -19.38 7.07
C MET A 333 -13.97 -19.41 8.60
N VAL A 334 -13.65 -18.30 9.25
CA VAL A 334 -13.70 -18.13 10.71
C VAL A 334 -14.54 -16.91 11.08
N GLU A 335 -15.15 -16.93 12.25
CA GLU A 335 -15.94 -15.80 12.80
C GLU A 335 -16.83 -15.11 11.74
N ASP A 336 -16.75 -13.80 11.65
CA ASP A 336 -17.58 -12.94 10.77
C ASP A 336 -17.30 -13.12 9.27
N TYR A 337 -16.16 -13.68 8.88
CA TYR A 337 -15.85 -13.93 7.46
C TYR A 337 -16.55 -15.17 6.92
N LYS A 338 -16.93 -16.12 7.80
CA LYS A 338 -17.47 -17.43 7.43
C LYS A 338 -18.71 -17.38 6.52
N PRO A 339 -19.73 -16.54 6.79
CA PRO A 339 -20.92 -16.50 5.94
C PRO A 339 -20.60 -16.14 4.50
N LEU A 340 -19.78 -15.09 4.31
CA LEU A 340 -19.45 -14.55 3.00
C LEU A 340 -18.47 -15.46 2.24
N ALA A 341 -17.45 -15.99 2.91
CA ALA A 341 -16.54 -16.96 2.32
C ALA A 341 -17.26 -18.24 1.86
N ALA A 342 -18.23 -18.71 2.64
CA ALA A 342 -19.07 -19.87 2.28
C ALA A 342 -19.98 -19.57 1.09
N GLU A 343 -20.52 -18.36 0.98
CA GLU A 343 -21.32 -17.92 -0.17
C GLU A 343 -20.46 -17.90 -1.45
N LEU A 344 -19.27 -17.29 -1.38
CA LEU A 344 -18.33 -17.26 -2.50
C LEU A 344 -17.90 -18.66 -2.96
N LEU A 345 -17.68 -19.58 -2.04
CA LEU A 345 -17.35 -20.97 -2.38
C LEU A 345 -18.49 -21.71 -3.08
N ARG A 346 -19.75 -21.35 -2.82
CA ARG A 346 -20.93 -21.90 -3.53
C ARG A 346 -21.13 -21.28 -4.90
N SER A 347 -20.79 -19.99 -5.05
CA SER A 347 -20.92 -19.25 -6.30
C SER A 347 -19.77 -19.60 -7.26
N ARG A 348 -19.96 -20.61 -8.12
CA ARG A 348 -18.96 -21.02 -9.11
C ARG A 348 -19.45 -20.76 -10.53
N PRO A 349 -18.57 -20.24 -11.42
CA PRO A 349 -17.17 -19.86 -11.21
C PRO A 349 -17.03 -18.60 -10.35
N LEU A 350 -15.93 -18.51 -9.59
CA LEU A 350 -15.58 -17.29 -8.83
C LEU A 350 -15.40 -16.10 -9.78
N GLN A 351 -15.89 -14.95 -9.36
CA GLN A 351 -15.71 -13.72 -10.12
C GLN A 351 -14.30 -13.17 -9.90
N THR A 352 -13.41 -13.38 -10.85
CA THR A 352 -11.99 -12.99 -10.75
C THR A 352 -11.62 -11.77 -11.59
N LYS A 353 -12.58 -11.21 -12.35
CA LYS A 353 -12.38 -10.10 -13.30
C LYS A 353 -11.62 -8.91 -12.72
N TYR A 354 -11.85 -8.57 -11.45
CA TYR A 354 -11.25 -7.41 -10.80
C TYR A 354 -9.96 -7.75 -10.05
N LEU A 355 -9.64 -9.03 -9.92
CA LEU A 355 -8.48 -9.53 -9.19
C LEU A 355 -7.35 -9.99 -10.12
N VAL A 356 -7.67 -10.56 -11.29
CA VAL A 356 -6.69 -11.16 -12.20
C VAL A 356 -6.23 -10.16 -13.26
N ASN A 357 -4.93 -9.89 -13.28
CA ASN A 357 -4.26 -9.12 -14.33
C ASN A 357 -2.74 -9.40 -14.30
N ALA A 358 -2.29 -10.43 -14.99
CA ALA A 358 -0.88 -10.83 -15.02
C ALA A 358 0.07 -9.71 -15.50
N ALA A 359 -0.38 -8.83 -16.42
CA ALA A 359 0.43 -7.73 -16.93
C ALA A 359 0.72 -6.62 -15.89
N LYS A 360 -0.04 -6.59 -14.80
CA LYS A 360 0.14 -5.65 -13.67
C LYS A 360 0.76 -6.30 -12.44
N VAL A 361 1.23 -7.53 -12.55
CA VAL A 361 2.01 -8.20 -11.51
C VAL A 361 3.48 -8.00 -11.83
N THR A 362 4.21 -7.42 -10.89
CA THR A 362 5.65 -7.19 -10.99
C THR A 362 6.43 -8.34 -10.33
N ASP A 363 7.15 -8.07 -9.26
CA ASP A 363 7.92 -9.09 -8.53
C ASP A 363 7.01 -10.03 -7.71
N HIS A 364 5.93 -9.47 -7.14
CA HIS A 364 4.93 -10.19 -6.35
C HIS A 364 3.51 -9.78 -6.72
N HIS A 365 2.59 -10.71 -6.52
CA HIS A 365 1.16 -10.42 -6.63
C HIS A 365 0.61 -9.68 -5.38
N ALA A 366 -0.63 -9.26 -5.44
CA ALA A 366 -1.34 -8.57 -4.36
C ALA A 366 -1.26 -9.32 -3.01
N LEU A 367 -1.43 -8.55 -1.93
CA LEU A 367 -1.59 -9.10 -0.59
C LEU A 367 -2.90 -9.88 -0.47
N LEU A 368 -2.78 -11.16 -0.16
CA LEU A 368 -3.89 -12.09 0.03
C LEU A 368 -3.68 -12.91 1.30
N PRO A 369 -4.76 -13.46 1.90
CA PRO A 369 -4.61 -14.56 2.85
C PRO A 369 -3.99 -15.77 2.14
N THR A 370 -3.23 -16.57 2.88
CA THR A 370 -2.67 -17.85 2.40
C THR A 370 -3.68 -18.99 2.53
N GLU A 371 -3.26 -20.17 2.14
CA GLU A 371 -4.03 -21.41 2.33
C GLU A 371 -3.98 -21.93 3.78
N GLU A 372 -3.10 -21.36 4.64
CA GLU A 372 -2.98 -21.73 6.05
C GLU A 372 -4.20 -21.27 6.85
N PRO A 373 -4.86 -22.14 7.60
CA PRO A 373 -5.96 -21.77 8.47
C PRO A 373 -5.52 -20.77 9.53
N VAL A 374 -6.26 -19.67 9.68
CA VAL A 374 -5.97 -18.67 10.70
C VAL A 374 -6.56 -19.07 12.05
N GLU A 375 -5.76 -18.94 13.11
CA GLU A 375 -6.22 -19.03 14.50
C GLU A 375 -6.26 -17.62 15.10
N LEU A 376 -7.39 -16.91 14.92
CA LEU A 376 -7.54 -15.50 15.30
C LEU A 376 -7.18 -15.21 16.76
N TRP A 377 -7.36 -16.16 17.66
CA TRP A 377 -7.01 -16.00 19.07
C TRP A 377 -5.49 -15.92 19.33
N ARG A 378 -4.65 -16.35 18.37
CA ARG A 378 -3.18 -16.21 18.45
C ARG A 378 -2.69 -14.85 17.97
N LEU A 379 -3.52 -14.12 17.24
CA LEU A 379 -3.17 -12.80 16.74
C LEU A 379 -3.34 -11.76 17.85
N THR A 380 -2.36 -10.87 17.97
CA THR A 380 -2.50 -9.67 18.80
C THR A 380 -3.56 -8.72 18.22
N GLY A 381 -4.06 -7.75 18.98
CA GLY A 381 -5.05 -6.80 18.50
C GLY A 381 -4.62 -6.08 17.19
N PRO A 382 -3.40 -5.52 17.12
CA PRO A 382 -2.90 -4.92 15.89
C PRO A 382 -2.78 -5.90 14.71
N GLU A 383 -2.31 -7.12 14.93
CA GLU A 383 -2.24 -8.16 13.89
C GLU A 383 -3.63 -8.54 13.39
N ARG A 384 -4.60 -8.65 14.29
CA ARG A 384 -6.00 -8.93 13.96
C ARG A 384 -6.59 -7.80 13.09
N ASN A 385 -6.30 -6.55 13.42
CA ASN A 385 -6.76 -5.38 12.65
C ASN A 385 -6.21 -5.37 11.22
N ILE A 386 -4.92 -5.62 11.03
CA ILE A 386 -4.32 -5.68 9.69
C ILE A 386 -4.80 -6.90 8.91
N TYR A 387 -4.94 -8.04 9.57
CA TYR A 387 -5.50 -9.25 8.95
C TYR A 387 -6.95 -9.03 8.49
N ASP A 388 -7.79 -8.37 9.31
CA ASP A 388 -9.17 -8.02 8.97
C ASP A 388 -9.26 -7.18 7.71
N LEU A 389 -8.41 -6.15 7.57
CA LEU A 389 -8.36 -5.34 6.35
C LEU A 389 -8.09 -6.22 5.12
N ILE A 390 -7.08 -7.09 5.20
CA ILE A 390 -6.67 -7.94 4.06
C ILE A 390 -7.78 -8.93 3.69
N VAL A 391 -8.38 -9.60 4.68
CA VAL A 391 -9.43 -10.59 4.42
C VAL A 391 -10.69 -9.94 3.84
N ARG A 392 -11.16 -8.82 4.42
CA ARG A 392 -12.33 -8.11 3.90
C ARG A 392 -12.09 -7.61 2.47
N ARG A 393 -10.90 -7.09 2.16
CA ARG A 393 -10.54 -6.67 0.81
C ARG A 393 -10.48 -7.86 -0.17
N PHE A 394 -9.93 -8.99 0.27
CA PHE A 394 -9.91 -10.23 -0.50
C PHE A 394 -11.31 -10.74 -0.81
N LEU A 395 -12.22 -10.75 0.16
CA LEU A 395 -13.61 -11.14 -0.05
C LEU A 395 -14.32 -10.14 -0.98
N ALA A 396 -14.13 -8.85 -0.76
CA ALA A 396 -14.76 -7.78 -1.55
C ALA A 396 -14.43 -7.87 -3.04
N VAL A 397 -13.15 -8.09 -3.39
CA VAL A 397 -12.71 -8.14 -4.80
C VAL A 397 -13.30 -9.32 -5.58
N LEU A 398 -13.80 -10.34 -4.89
CA LEU A 398 -14.46 -11.52 -5.47
C LEU A 398 -15.99 -11.37 -5.57
N LEU A 399 -16.55 -10.28 -5.04
CA LEU A 399 -17.98 -9.98 -5.06
C LEU A 399 -18.36 -9.14 -6.28
N PRO A 400 -19.66 -9.11 -6.65
CA PRO A 400 -20.14 -8.27 -7.74
C PRO A 400 -20.00 -6.77 -7.41
N PRO A 401 -20.09 -5.89 -8.42
CA PRO A 401 -20.14 -4.45 -8.22
C PRO A 401 -21.25 -4.02 -7.25
N PHE A 402 -21.02 -2.93 -6.56
CA PHE A 402 -22.05 -2.21 -5.82
C PHE A 402 -22.98 -1.51 -6.80
N GLU A 403 -24.29 -1.77 -6.72
CA GLU A 403 -25.28 -1.17 -7.61
C GLU A 403 -26.19 -0.21 -6.86
N TYR A 404 -26.36 0.97 -7.42
CA TYR A 404 -27.23 1.99 -6.86
C TYR A 404 -27.89 2.83 -7.95
N GLU A 405 -29.00 3.44 -7.60
CA GLU A 405 -29.66 4.45 -8.43
C GLU A 405 -29.33 5.82 -7.87
N GLU A 406 -28.72 6.67 -8.68
CA GLU A 406 -28.51 8.08 -8.40
C GLU A 406 -29.71 8.86 -8.96
N VAL A 407 -30.35 9.66 -8.09
CA VAL A 407 -31.46 10.52 -8.47
C VAL A 407 -30.99 11.96 -8.36
N ALA A 408 -30.97 12.66 -9.47
CA ALA A 408 -30.69 14.09 -9.53
C ALA A 408 -31.98 14.86 -9.82
N LEU A 409 -32.35 15.77 -8.94
CA LEU A 409 -33.54 16.56 -8.97
C LEU A 409 -33.18 18.04 -9.18
N THR A 410 -33.92 18.70 -10.07
CA THR A 410 -33.88 20.14 -10.24
C THR A 410 -35.29 20.72 -10.02
N LEU A 411 -35.39 21.72 -9.16
CA LEU A 411 -36.63 22.46 -8.93
C LEU A 411 -36.43 23.91 -9.34
N GLU A 412 -37.46 24.52 -9.88
CA GLU A 412 -37.54 25.93 -10.17
C GLU A 412 -38.52 26.60 -9.21
N VAL A 413 -38.08 27.71 -8.61
CA VAL A 413 -38.82 28.49 -7.62
C VAL A 413 -38.57 29.98 -7.84
N GLU A 414 -39.60 30.77 -8.23
CA GLU A 414 -39.46 32.22 -8.45
C GLU A 414 -38.28 32.59 -9.39
N GLY A 415 -38.01 31.76 -10.43
CA GLY A 415 -36.91 31.97 -11.35
C GLY A 415 -35.53 31.53 -10.84
N GLU A 416 -35.45 30.96 -9.65
CA GLU A 416 -34.23 30.40 -9.06
C GLU A 416 -34.21 28.88 -9.14
N THR A 417 -33.01 28.30 -9.21
CA THR A 417 -32.84 26.84 -9.37
C THR A 417 -32.30 26.20 -8.10
N LEU A 418 -33.00 25.18 -7.61
CA LEU A 418 -32.57 24.34 -6.51
C LEU A 418 -32.25 22.94 -7.02
N HIS A 419 -31.20 22.36 -6.46
CA HIS A 419 -30.75 21.02 -6.79
C HIS A 419 -30.77 20.11 -5.56
N ALA A 420 -31.18 18.85 -5.75
CA ALA A 420 -31.03 17.82 -4.76
C ALA A 420 -30.52 16.53 -5.43
N ARG A 421 -29.73 15.77 -4.67
CA ARG A 421 -29.27 14.45 -5.08
C ARG A 421 -29.67 13.43 -4.02
N GLY A 422 -29.99 12.25 -4.48
CA GLY A 422 -30.27 11.11 -3.63
C GLY A 422 -29.67 9.85 -4.20
N LYS A 423 -29.50 8.86 -3.33
CA LYS A 423 -28.94 7.56 -3.69
C LYS A 423 -29.81 6.46 -3.09
N ALA A 424 -30.18 5.51 -3.90
CA ALA A 424 -30.91 4.32 -3.48
C ALA A 424 -30.07 3.08 -3.80
N VAL A 425 -29.71 2.27 -2.79
CA VAL A 425 -28.94 1.05 -2.96
C VAL A 425 -29.84 -0.01 -3.61
N LEU A 426 -29.41 -0.55 -4.76
CA LEU A 426 -30.09 -1.65 -5.48
C LEU A 426 -29.50 -3.01 -5.09
N SER A 427 -28.16 -3.09 -4.99
CA SER A 427 -27.45 -4.27 -4.56
C SER A 427 -26.21 -3.88 -3.77
N PRO A 428 -25.97 -4.43 -2.57
CA PRO A 428 -24.79 -4.10 -1.76
C PRO A 428 -23.49 -4.54 -2.43
N GLY A 429 -23.50 -5.57 -3.28
CA GLY A 429 -22.32 -6.06 -3.96
C GLY A 429 -21.12 -6.25 -3.00
N TRP A 430 -19.95 -5.77 -3.41
CA TRP A 430 -18.72 -5.87 -2.62
C TRP A 430 -18.77 -5.17 -1.25
N ARG A 431 -19.65 -4.18 -1.06
CA ARG A 431 -19.81 -3.50 0.23
C ARG A 431 -20.29 -4.44 1.34
N ALA A 432 -20.90 -5.57 0.98
CA ALA A 432 -21.28 -6.60 1.95
C ALA A 432 -20.09 -7.20 2.73
N ALA A 433 -18.85 -7.04 2.23
CA ALA A 433 -17.64 -7.48 2.93
C ALA A 433 -17.20 -6.53 4.06
N TYR A 434 -17.75 -5.31 4.11
CA TYR A 434 -17.39 -4.28 5.09
C TYR A 434 -18.54 -3.99 6.04
N ASP A 435 -18.22 -3.52 7.24
CA ASP A 435 -19.22 -3.01 8.17
C ASP A 435 -19.85 -1.72 7.61
N ARG A 436 -21.10 -1.45 7.98
CA ARG A 436 -21.83 -0.25 7.52
C ARG A 436 -21.08 1.05 7.79
N THR A 437 -20.31 1.12 8.87
CA THR A 437 -19.51 2.31 9.25
C THR A 437 -18.38 2.59 8.26
N PHE A 438 -17.67 1.55 7.82
CA PHE A 438 -16.56 1.70 6.87
C PHE A 438 -17.02 2.13 5.47
N ALA A 439 -18.20 1.67 5.07
CA ALA A 439 -18.78 2.03 3.77
C ALA A 439 -19.26 3.48 3.68
N LEU A 440 -19.51 4.13 4.81
CA LEU A 440 -19.95 5.53 4.87
C LEU A 440 -18.79 6.53 4.91
N GLU A 441 -17.63 6.13 5.46
CA GLU A 441 -16.46 7.02 5.60
C GLU A 441 -15.77 7.32 4.24
N GLU A 442 -15.87 6.43 3.24
CA GLU A 442 -15.38 6.70 1.88
C GLU A 442 -16.26 7.68 1.09
N GLU A 443 -17.48 7.91 1.50
CA GLU A 443 -18.45 8.75 0.78
C GLU A 443 -18.45 10.22 1.26
N ASP A 444 -17.99 10.51 2.47
CA ASP A 444 -17.98 11.86 3.05
C ASP A 444 -16.83 12.78 2.55
N GLU A 445 -15.89 12.26 1.74
CA GLU A 445 -14.75 13.07 1.27
C GLU A 445 -15.01 13.88 -0.01
N GLU A 446 -16.09 13.66 -0.76
CA GLU A 446 -16.34 14.31 -2.05
C GLU A 446 -17.71 15.04 -2.19
N GLY A 447 -18.07 15.95 -1.31
CA GLY A 447 -19.16 16.84 -1.66
C GLY A 447 -19.86 17.56 -0.51
N ASP A 448 -20.14 18.83 -0.72
CA ASP A 448 -20.93 19.73 0.16
C ASP A 448 -22.41 19.28 0.36
N GLU A 449 -22.87 18.19 -0.23
CA GLU A 449 -24.24 17.69 -0.16
C GLU A 449 -24.29 16.33 0.55
N LYS A 450 -24.92 16.29 1.72
CA LYS A 450 -25.17 15.02 2.44
C LYS A 450 -26.01 14.08 1.58
N GLU A 451 -25.58 12.82 1.46
CA GLU A 451 -26.38 11.78 0.84
C GLU A 451 -27.75 11.68 1.55
N GLN A 452 -28.82 11.72 0.77
CA GLN A 452 -30.17 11.62 1.27
C GLN A 452 -30.99 10.65 0.41
N SER A 453 -32.02 10.05 0.99
CA SER A 453 -33.01 9.31 0.25
C SER A 453 -34.08 10.27 -0.25
N LEU A 454 -34.28 10.36 -1.56
CA LEU A 454 -35.35 11.18 -2.13
C LEU A 454 -36.65 10.37 -2.18
N PRO A 455 -37.81 11.00 -1.89
CA PRO A 455 -39.11 10.37 -2.07
C PRO A 455 -39.38 10.09 -3.54
N THR A 456 -40.42 9.33 -3.83
CA THR A 456 -40.85 9.12 -5.19
C THR A 456 -41.51 10.40 -5.72
N LEU A 457 -40.88 11.03 -6.72
CA LEU A 457 -41.31 12.30 -7.32
C LEU A 457 -41.48 12.15 -8.83
N ALA A 458 -42.25 13.08 -9.42
CA ALA A 458 -42.44 13.20 -10.85
C ALA A 458 -42.10 14.60 -11.38
N GLU A 459 -41.67 14.70 -12.65
CA GLU A 459 -41.52 16.00 -13.31
C GLU A 459 -42.88 16.71 -13.40
N GLY A 460 -42.90 18.01 -13.18
CA GLY A 460 -44.11 18.84 -13.08
C GLY A 460 -44.77 18.87 -11.70
N GLU A 461 -44.33 18.06 -10.77
CA GLU A 461 -44.81 18.04 -9.38
C GLU A 461 -44.45 19.32 -8.66
N ARG A 462 -45.38 19.87 -7.86
CA ARG A 462 -45.17 21.05 -7.04
C ARG A 462 -44.99 20.66 -5.59
N LEU A 463 -43.91 21.16 -4.97
CA LEU A 463 -43.54 20.85 -3.59
C LEU A 463 -43.41 22.12 -2.76
N PRO A 464 -44.04 22.18 -1.58
CA PRO A 464 -43.91 23.31 -0.71
C PRO A 464 -42.53 23.41 -0.05
N ILE A 465 -41.90 24.55 -0.12
CA ILE A 465 -40.67 24.86 0.63
C ILE A 465 -41.05 25.19 2.08
N GLN A 466 -40.80 24.25 2.97
CA GLN A 466 -41.11 24.37 4.38
C GLN A 466 -40.29 25.49 5.08
N SER A 467 -39.03 25.59 4.69
CA SER A 467 -38.11 26.65 5.16
C SER A 467 -36.92 26.77 4.20
N ALA A 468 -36.31 27.94 4.13
CA ALA A 468 -35.06 28.18 3.45
C ALA A 468 -34.13 28.96 4.37
N ARG A 469 -32.81 28.66 4.29
CA ARG A 469 -31.78 29.24 5.15
C ARG A 469 -30.51 29.54 4.35
N ALA A 470 -29.89 30.67 4.67
CA ALA A 470 -28.53 31.00 4.29
C ALA A 470 -27.56 30.44 5.33
N ASN A 471 -26.76 29.45 4.99
CA ASN A 471 -25.78 28.80 5.88
C ASN A 471 -24.42 29.45 5.65
N LEU A 472 -23.83 30.00 6.72
CA LEU A 472 -22.47 30.51 6.68
C LEU A 472 -21.46 29.36 6.59
N GLY A 473 -20.58 29.44 5.63
CA GLY A 473 -19.39 28.60 5.50
C GLY A 473 -18.12 29.47 5.47
N ARG A 474 -17.00 28.85 5.70
CA ARG A 474 -15.67 29.44 5.51
C ARG A 474 -14.81 28.54 4.67
N THR A 475 -14.09 29.11 3.71
CA THR A 475 -13.07 28.36 3.00
C THR A 475 -11.98 27.90 3.97
N ALA A 476 -11.50 26.70 3.80
CA ALA A 476 -10.43 26.12 4.62
C ALA A 476 -9.13 26.01 3.83
N PRO A 477 -7.97 26.11 4.50
CA PRO A 477 -6.70 25.82 3.84
C PRO A 477 -6.64 24.35 3.43
N PRO A 478 -5.72 23.99 2.52
CA PRO A 478 -5.50 22.59 2.21
C PRO A 478 -5.12 21.81 3.48
N LYS A 479 -5.66 20.62 3.65
CA LYS A 479 -5.35 19.76 4.80
C LYS A 479 -3.85 19.47 4.84
N ARG A 480 -3.28 19.36 6.05
CA ARG A 480 -1.91 18.85 6.23
C ARG A 480 -1.78 17.47 5.67
N TYR A 481 -0.57 17.14 5.22
CA TYR A 481 -0.31 15.76 4.84
C TYR A 481 -0.39 14.85 6.07
N THR A 482 -1.12 13.78 5.92
CA THR A 482 -1.10 12.59 6.77
C THR A 482 -0.27 11.51 6.06
N GLU A 483 0.08 10.44 6.72
CA GLU A 483 0.85 9.37 6.07
C GLU A 483 0.11 8.75 4.87
N ASP A 484 -1.22 8.64 4.93
CA ASP A 484 -2.06 8.17 3.82
C ASP A 484 -1.99 9.10 2.59
N ILE A 485 -2.07 10.43 2.78
CA ILE A 485 -2.00 11.43 1.70
C ILE A 485 -0.59 11.53 1.12
N CYS A 486 0.45 11.41 1.96
CA CYS A 486 1.84 11.34 1.48
C CYS A 486 2.07 10.15 0.54
N CYS A 487 1.45 9.02 0.84
CA CYS A 487 1.51 7.83 -0.02
C CYS A 487 0.79 8.03 -1.36
N GLU A 488 -0.26 8.86 -1.44
CA GLU A 488 -1.06 9.06 -2.65
C GLU A 488 -0.39 9.94 -3.71
N ARG A 489 0.28 11.02 -3.30
CA ARG A 489 0.70 12.13 -4.20
C ARG A 489 2.08 12.02 -4.83
N GLY A 490 2.80 10.92 -4.72
CA GLY A 490 4.00 10.85 -5.52
C GLY A 490 5.29 10.49 -4.85
N ILE A 491 5.26 10.10 -3.62
CA ILE A 491 6.39 9.34 -3.08
C ILE A 491 6.55 8.04 -3.87
N ARG A 492 5.49 7.56 -4.54
CA ARG A 492 5.54 6.44 -5.52
C ARG A 492 6.52 6.64 -6.68
N ASN A 493 6.72 7.86 -7.14
CA ASN A 493 7.59 8.13 -8.30
C ASN A 493 9.06 8.40 -7.92
N HIS A 494 9.35 8.50 -6.62
CA HIS A 494 10.68 8.84 -6.10
C HIS A 494 11.25 7.79 -5.12
N LEU A 495 10.45 6.76 -4.72
CA LEU A 495 10.88 5.57 -3.99
C LEU A 495 11.15 4.40 -4.94
#